data_feaab3e84e90de1950cce6da7273dda5
#
_entry.id   feaab3e84e90de1950cce6da7273dda5
#
_cell.length_a   1.000
_cell.length_b   1.000
_cell.length_c   1.000
_cell.angle_alpha   90.00
_cell.angle_beta   90.00
_cell.angle_gamma   90.00
#
_symmetry.space_group_name_H-M   'P 1'
#
loop_
_entity.id
_entity.type
_entity.pdbx_description
1 polymer ?
#
loop_
_entity_poly.entity_id
_entity_poly.type
_entity_poly.pdbx_seq_one_letter_code
_entity_poly.pdbx_strand_id
1 'polypeptide(L)'
;MPRILLVAQETGGIGKSTVTRGLAEAVPDAPILEIESVPRLTEFKTADVSNQPGSVQHFPMRATREAIEASGGKAARAEFDPVINALYAVTTASLVDIGANTSASLLGILREEAPTLREAGIELGLVVVVAAEAGALADAGKLLQGTPAWTGARFVVANGVRGAVDPVILKRVVGDATVTQLRGFELEDETREVLAAGQLRGVARLDRASLVQQTSPAQAGRILRDLTAFRLAVMEAVKPAALWLVGEDEAAPASAGARKGGPKRAGNT
;
A
#
# COMPACT_ATOMS: atom_id res chain seq x y z
N MET A 1 -13.96 11.11 -9.54
CA MET A 1 -13.96 10.94 -8.07
C MET A 1 -12.52 10.77 -7.63
N PRO A 2 -12.04 11.50 -6.63
CA PRO A 2 -10.72 11.24 -6.07
C PRO A 2 -10.70 9.86 -5.43
N ARG A 3 -9.60 9.12 -5.65
CA ARG A 3 -9.34 7.83 -5.06
C ARG A 3 -8.25 7.95 -4.00
N ILE A 4 -8.46 7.33 -2.87
CA ILE A 4 -7.47 7.27 -1.78
C ILE A 4 -7.06 5.81 -1.60
N LEU A 5 -5.76 5.55 -1.69
CA LEU A 5 -5.20 4.22 -1.52
C LEU A 5 -4.49 4.11 -0.17
N LEU A 6 -5.04 3.29 0.70
CA LEU A 6 -4.54 3.01 2.04
C LEU A 6 -3.48 1.89 1.96
N VAL A 7 -2.29 2.08 2.51
CA VAL A 7 -1.27 1.04 2.64
C VAL A 7 -1.20 0.63 4.10
N ALA A 8 -1.58 -0.61 4.41
CA ALA A 8 -1.80 -1.08 5.77
C ALA A 8 -1.11 -2.40 6.08
N GLN A 9 -0.67 -2.57 7.30
CA GLN A 9 -0.31 -3.83 7.96
C GLN A 9 0.07 -3.55 9.43
N GLU A 10 -0.30 -4.45 10.34
CA GLU A 10 0.03 -4.35 11.76
C GLU A 10 1.49 -4.74 12.06
N THR A 11 2.01 -5.74 11.35
CA THR A 11 3.39 -6.20 11.55
C THR A 11 4.40 -5.20 11.00
N GLY A 12 5.39 -4.81 11.81
CA GLY A 12 6.49 -3.93 11.40
C GLY A 12 7.56 -4.65 10.55
N GLY A 13 8.31 -3.89 9.75
CA GLY A 13 9.50 -4.39 9.04
C GLY A 13 9.25 -5.29 7.84
N ILE A 14 8.02 -5.42 7.36
CA ILE A 14 7.66 -6.28 6.22
C ILE A 14 7.62 -5.56 4.86
N GLY A 15 8.12 -4.33 4.78
CA GLY A 15 8.26 -3.60 3.53
C GLY A 15 7.09 -2.69 3.17
N LYS A 16 6.23 -2.32 4.11
CA LYS A 16 5.11 -1.40 3.88
C LYS A 16 5.56 -0.09 3.25
N SER A 17 6.53 0.62 3.86
CA SER A 17 7.05 1.88 3.32
C SER A 17 7.77 1.70 1.95
N THR A 18 8.29 0.50 1.63
CA THR A 18 8.80 0.20 0.29
C THR A 18 7.68 0.18 -0.74
N VAL A 19 6.55 -0.42 -0.40
CA VAL A 19 5.34 -0.44 -1.25
C VAL A 19 4.79 0.98 -1.42
N THR A 20 4.69 1.76 -0.35
CA THR A 20 4.29 3.19 -0.43
C THR A 20 5.21 3.99 -1.33
N ARG A 21 6.55 3.80 -1.24
CA ARG A 21 7.53 4.45 -2.13
C ARG A 21 7.35 4.04 -3.58
N GLY A 22 7.06 2.76 -3.84
CA GLY A 22 6.76 2.28 -5.19
C GLY A 22 5.50 2.93 -5.77
N LEU A 23 4.43 3.03 -4.99
CA LEU A 23 3.20 3.71 -5.37
C LEU A 23 3.44 5.20 -5.64
N ALA A 24 4.19 5.88 -4.77
CA ALA A 24 4.55 7.29 -4.94
C ALA A 24 5.46 7.54 -6.15
N GLU A 25 6.23 6.56 -6.57
CA GLU A 25 7.00 6.63 -7.81
C GLU A 25 6.13 6.37 -9.05
N ALA A 26 5.16 5.45 -8.95
CA ALA A 26 4.21 5.15 -10.01
C ALA A 26 3.22 6.31 -10.25
N VAL A 27 2.85 7.04 -9.18
CA VAL A 27 1.94 8.18 -9.22
C VAL A 27 2.62 9.37 -8.53
N PRO A 28 3.58 10.04 -9.20
CA PRO A 28 4.48 11.01 -8.57
C PRO A 28 3.79 12.26 -8.01
N ASP A 29 2.62 12.60 -8.53
CA ASP A 29 1.83 13.76 -8.09
C ASP A 29 0.86 13.43 -6.95
N ALA A 30 0.71 12.16 -6.57
CA ALA A 30 -0.14 11.78 -5.46
C ALA A 30 0.42 12.33 -4.14
N PRO A 31 -0.33 13.18 -3.41
CA PRO A 31 0.04 13.56 -2.05
C PRO A 31 -0.04 12.34 -1.14
N ILE A 32 0.81 12.32 -0.11
CA ILE A 32 0.91 11.22 0.84
C ILE A 32 0.53 11.72 2.23
N LEU A 33 -0.38 11.02 2.89
CA LEU A 33 -0.67 11.19 4.31
C LEU A 33 0.07 10.07 5.05
N GLU A 34 1.08 10.43 5.83
CA GLU A 34 1.87 9.48 6.62
C GLU A 34 1.37 9.48 8.06
N ILE A 35 0.81 8.36 8.50
CA ILE A 35 0.23 8.17 9.82
C ILE A 35 1.15 7.25 10.62
N GLU A 36 2.13 7.84 11.27
CA GLU A 36 3.20 7.11 11.96
C GLU A 36 3.70 7.92 13.16
N SER A 37 4.23 7.26 14.18
CA SER A 37 4.81 7.93 15.35
C SER A 37 6.04 8.78 15.00
N VAL A 38 6.83 8.34 14.04
CA VAL A 38 8.04 9.01 13.55
C VAL A 38 8.03 9.03 12.01
N PRO A 39 8.32 10.18 11.37
CA PRO A 39 8.38 10.27 9.92
C PRO A 39 9.36 9.25 9.31
N ARG A 40 8.93 8.50 8.30
CA ARG A 40 9.76 7.52 7.57
C ARG A 40 9.96 7.87 6.11
N LEU A 41 9.08 8.69 5.55
CA LEU A 41 9.10 9.12 4.16
C LEU A 41 9.85 10.45 3.99
N THR A 42 11.02 10.56 4.65
CA THR A 42 11.82 11.79 4.77
C THR A 42 12.44 12.28 3.47
N GLU A 43 12.47 11.45 2.43
CA GLU A 43 12.95 11.83 1.10
C GLU A 43 11.93 12.62 0.28
N PHE A 44 10.69 12.71 0.75
CA PHE A 44 9.65 13.53 0.13
C PHE A 44 9.61 14.93 0.74
N LYS A 45 9.10 15.88 -0.04
CA LYS A 45 8.89 17.25 0.45
C LYS A 45 7.77 17.22 1.52
N THR A 46 8.06 17.73 2.70
CA THR A 46 7.04 17.89 3.75
C THR A 46 6.04 18.99 3.36
N ALA A 47 4.76 18.73 3.61
CA ALA A 47 3.68 19.68 3.42
C ALA A 47 2.93 19.91 4.73
N ASP A 48 2.50 21.16 4.97
CA ASP A 48 1.68 21.53 6.13
C ASP A 48 0.19 21.27 5.89
N VAL A 49 -0.20 21.09 4.62
CA VAL A 49 -1.58 20.87 4.20
C VAL A 49 -1.67 19.69 3.24
N SER A 50 -2.80 19.00 3.26
CA SER A 50 -3.12 17.94 2.30
C SER A 50 -3.19 18.48 0.86
N ASN A 51 -3.07 17.60 -0.13
CA ASN A 51 -3.20 17.89 -1.56
C ASN A 51 -2.05 18.66 -2.23
N GLN A 52 -0.88 18.80 -1.58
CA GLN A 52 0.29 19.26 -2.32
C GLN A 52 0.87 18.12 -3.16
N PRO A 53 0.98 18.25 -4.50
CA PRO A 53 1.45 17.19 -5.36
C PRO A 53 2.84 16.67 -4.96
N GLY A 54 2.99 15.35 -4.87
CA GLY A 54 4.25 14.67 -4.57
C GLY A 54 4.87 15.01 -3.22
N SER A 55 4.08 15.49 -2.25
CA SER A 55 4.51 15.83 -0.90
C SER A 55 3.97 14.86 0.15
N VAL A 56 4.50 14.94 1.36
CA VAL A 56 4.07 14.17 2.54
C VAL A 56 3.57 15.09 3.62
N GLN A 57 2.36 14.84 4.11
CA GLN A 57 1.86 15.39 5.35
C GLN A 57 1.93 14.32 6.44
N HIS A 58 2.65 14.59 7.51
CA HIS A 58 2.83 13.65 8.62
C HIS A 58 1.82 13.90 9.74
N PHE A 59 1.17 12.82 10.18
CA PHE A 59 0.24 12.78 11.32
C PHE A 59 0.85 11.93 12.42
N PRO A 60 1.43 12.55 13.48
CA PRO A 60 2.09 11.82 14.55
C PRO A 60 1.08 11.08 15.42
N MET A 61 1.21 9.76 15.50
CA MET A 61 0.42 8.91 16.40
C MET A 61 1.11 8.79 17.75
N ARG A 62 0.42 9.17 18.80
CA ARG A 62 0.94 9.22 20.18
C ARG A 62 0.20 8.26 21.13
N ALA A 63 -1.06 7.93 20.84
CA ALA A 63 -1.82 7.03 21.69
C ALA A 63 -1.28 5.61 21.62
N THR A 64 -0.98 5.03 22.78
CA THR A 64 -0.63 3.61 22.85
C THR A 64 -1.90 2.77 22.72
N ARG A 65 -1.74 1.51 22.32
CA ARG A 65 -2.84 0.57 22.22
C ARG A 65 -3.61 0.45 23.53
N GLU A 66 -2.88 0.45 24.68
CA GLU A 66 -3.46 0.38 26.01
C GLU A 66 -4.33 1.61 26.33
N ALA A 67 -3.89 2.82 25.91
CA ALA A 67 -4.67 4.05 26.10
C ALA A 67 -5.94 4.05 25.25
N ILE A 68 -5.87 3.51 24.02
CA ILE A 68 -7.00 3.34 23.14
C ILE A 68 -8.02 2.35 23.74
N GLU A 69 -7.57 1.20 24.20
CA GLU A 69 -8.43 0.18 24.83
C GLU A 69 -9.06 0.70 26.14
N ALA A 70 -8.29 1.36 27.00
CA ALA A 70 -8.75 1.91 28.26
C ALA A 70 -9.84 3.02 28.10
N SER A 71 -9.79 3.78 27.00
CA SER A 71 -10.76 4.83 26.71
C SER A 71 -12.05 4.34 26.00
N GLY A 72 -12.17 3.04 25.74
CA GLY A 72 -13.25 2.49 24.94
C GLY A 72 -13.28 3.04 23.50
N GLY A 73 -12.11 3.32 22.94
CA GLY A 73 -11.94 3.82 21.58
C GLY A 73 -12.08 5.34 21.40
N LYS A 74 -12.48 6.09 22.44
CA LYS A 74 -12.65 7.55 22.32
C LYS A 74 -11.33 8.29 22.09
N ALA A 75 -10.25 7.85 22.75
CA ALA A 75 -8.92 8.43 22.55
C ALA A 75 -8.44 8.22 21.12
N ALA A 76 -8.70 7.04 20.53
CA ALA A 76 -8.37 6.76 19.14
C ALA A 76 -9.12 7.71 18.19
N ARG A 77 -10.42 7.90 18.38
CA ARG A 77 -11.20 8.81 17.52
C ARG A 77 -10.62 10.21 17.53
N ALA A 78 -10.41 10.80 18.70
CA ALA A 78 -9.83 12.15 18.81
C ALA A 78 -8.44 12.28 18.17
N GLU A 79 -7.63 11.22 18.24
CA GLU A 79 -6.30 11.21 17.62
C GLU A 79 -6.36 11.09 16.10
N PHE A 80 -7.35 10.39 15.55
CA PHE A 80 -7.54 10.24 14.11
C PHE A 80 -8.38 11.35 13.47
N ASP A 81 -9.06 12.21 14.23
CA ASP A 81 -9.83 13.33 13.67
C ASP A 81 -9.06 14.20 12.68
N PRO A 82 -7.78 14.57 12.92
CA PRO A 82 -6.98 15.32 11.94
C PRO A 82 -6.78 14.54 10.63
N VAL A 83 -6.60 13.22 10.71
CA VAL A 83 -6.46 12.35 9.55
C VAL A 83 -7.77 12.29 8.77
N ILE A 84 -8.88 12.05 9.45
CA ILE A 84 -10.21 11.99 8.83
C ILE A 84 -10.55 13.32 8.14
N ASN A 85 -10.30 14.45 8.80
CA ASN A 85 -10.49 15.77 8.19
C ASN A 85 -9.59 15.97 6.94
N ALA A 86 -8.35 15.48 6.97
CA ALA A 86 -7.48 15.52 5.81
C ALA A 86 -7.99 14.64 4.65
N LEU A 87 -8.58 13.48 4.93
CA LEU A 87 -9.21 12.63 3.92
C LEU A 87 -10.41 13.30 3.26
N TYR A 88 -11.26 13.99 4.02
CA TYR A 88 -12.37 14.78 3.44
C TYR A 88 -11.88 15.95 2.57
N ALA A 89 -10.70 16.47 2.82
CA ALA A 89 -10.09 17.54 2.03
C ALA A 89 -9.41 17.07 0.74
N VAL A 90 -9.31 15.74 0.50
CA VAL A 90 -8.66 15.17 -0.68
C VAL A 90 -9.43 15.52 -1.95
N THR A 91 -8.75 16.08 -2.94
CA THR A 91 -9.31 16.46 -4.24
C THR A 91 -8.70 15.70 -5.42
N THR A 92 -7.60 14.99 -5.20
CA THR A 92 -6.85 14.24 -6.21
C THR A 92 -6.56 12.82 -5.74
N ALA A 93 -6.04 11.97 -6.61
CA ALA A 93 -5.51 10.66 -6.23
C ALA A 93 -4.47 10.80 -5.11
N SER A 94 -4.64 10.09 -4.00
CA SER A 94 -3.83 10.27 -2.79
C SER A 94 -3.45 8.93 -2.15
N LEU A 95 -2.30 8.90 -1.47
CA LEU A 95 -1.79 7.75 -0.74
C LEU A 95 -1.90 7.99 0.77
N VAL A 96 -2.16 6.93 1.52
CA VAL A 96 -2.11 6.95 2.99
C VAL A 96 -1.19 5.82 3.46
N ASP A 97 -0.04 6.16 4.04
CA ASP A 97 0.87 5.19 4.67
C ASP A 97 0.53 5.06 6.15
N ILE A 98 0.00 3.90 6.53
CA ILE A 98 -0.48 3.68 7.90
C ILE A 98 0.59 2.92 8.69
N GLY A 99 1.02 3.48 9.80
CA GLY A 99 2.02 2.89 10.70
C GLY A 99 1.67 1.48 11.20
N ALA A 100 2.68 0.72 11.59
CA ALA A 100 2.48 -0.55 12.27
C ALA A 100 1.73 -0.31 13.60
N ASN A 101 0.92 -1.28 14.00
CA ASN A 101 0.04 -1.22 15.19
C ASN A 101 -1.07 -0.14 15.14
N THR A 102 -1.23 0.55 14.02
CA THR A 102 -2.21 1.62 13.85
C THR A 102 -3.29 1.25 12.83
N SER A 103 -2.98 0.30 11.94
CA SER A 103 -3.82 -0.06 10.81
C SER A 103 -5.20 -0.56 11.21
N ALA A 104 -5.30 -1.47 12.17
CA ALA A 104 -6.59 -2.02 12.60
C ALA A 104 -7.49 -0.94 13.22
N SER A 105 -6.92 -0.04 14.03
CA SER A 105 -7.66 1.04 14.67
C SER A 105 -8.20 2.04 13.65
N LEU A 106 -7.36 2.51 12.73
CA LEU A 106 -7.77 3.45 11.70
C LEU A 106 -8.77 2.82 10.73
N LEU A 107 -8.55 1.58 10.26
CA LEU A 107 -9.50 0.91 9.36
C LEU A 107 -10.86 0.67 10.04
N GLY A 108 -10.88 0.47 11.37
CA GLY A 108 -12.11 0.41 12.15
C GLY A 108 -12.91 1.72 12.07
N ILE A 109 -12.25 2.86 12.23
CA ILE A 109 -12.88 4.19 12.11
C ILE A 109 -13.30 4.45 10.65
N LEU A 110 -12.43 4.16 9.69
CA LEU A 110 -12.73 4.36 8.26
C LEU A 110 -13.92 3.53 7.79
N ARG A 111 -14.18 2.37 8.37
CA ARG A 111 -15.38 1.58 8.08
C ARG A 111 -16.65 2.34 8.47
N GLU A 112 -16.63 3.09 9.57
CA GLU A 112 -17.74 3.91 10.01
C GLU A 112 -17.90 5.17 9.14
N GLU A 113 -16.78 5.77 8.71
CA GLU A 113 -16.75 7.00 7.90
C GLU A 113 -16.93 6.76 6.38
N ALA A 114 -16.72 5.54 5.91
CA ALA A 114 -16.70 5.23 4.47
C ALA A 114 -18.01 5.57 3.73
N PRO A 115 -19.23 5.42 4.30
CA PRO A 115 -20.45 5.86 3.65
C PRO A 115 -20.43 7.37 3.37
N THR A 116 -20.05 8.17 4.36
CA THR A 116 -20.01 9.65 4.27
C THR A 116 -18.90 10.11 3.30
N LEU A 117 -17.71 9.46 3.32
CA LEU A 117 -16.65 9.73 2.34
C LEU A 117 -17.13 9.42 0.91
N ARG A 118 -17.88 8.34 0.72
CA ARG A 118 -18.45 7.99 -0.59
C ARG A 118 -19.51 9.00 -1.05
N GLU A 119 -20.36 9.50 -0.14
CA GLU A 119 -21.32 10.58 -0.40
C GLU A 119 -20.60 11.87 -0.79
N ALA A 120 -19.44 12.14 -0.19
CA ALA A 120 -18.54 13.24 -0.57
C ALA A 120 -17.80 12.99 -1.90
N GLY A 121 -18.02 11.84 -2.56
CA GLY A 121 -17.42 11.51 -3.84
C GLY A 121 -16.00 10.95 -3.73
N ILE A 122 -15.60 10.43 -2.58
CA ILE A 122 -14.27 9.85 -2.33
C ILE A 122 -14.36 8.33 -2.34
N GLU A 123 -13.51 7.67 -3.11
CA GLU A 123 -13.41 6.21 -3.17
C GLU A 123 -12.15 5.73 -2.43
N LEU A 124 -12.32 4.75 -1.54
CA LEU A 124 -11.23 4.17 -0.77
C LEU A 124 -10.78 2.83 -1.37
N GLY A 125 -9.48 2.64 -1.54
CA GLY A 125 -8.84 1.37 -1.85
C GLY A 125 -7.87 0.96 -0.74
N LEU A 126 -7.52 -0.33 -0.69
CA LEU A 126 -6.64 -0.87 0.33
C LEU A 126 -5.54 -1.73 -0.29
N VAL A 127 -4.30 -1.48 0.10
CA VAL A 127 -3.15 -2.36 -0.14
C VAL A 127 -2.73 -2.96 1.20
N VAL A 128 -2.69 -4.27 1.30
CA VAL A 128 -2.13 -4.98 2.46
C VAL A 128 -0.82 -5.65 2.05
N VAL A 129 0.25 -5.37 2.80
CA VAL A 129 1.55 -6.02 2.57
C VAL A 129 1.64 -7.26 3.44
N VAL A 130 2.02 -8.39 2.88
CA VAL A 130 2.21 -9.65 3.61
C VAL A 130 3.61 -10.20 3.43
N ALA A 131 4.12 -10.91 4.42
CA ALA A 131 5.38 -11.64 4.37
C ALA A 131 5.16 -13.10 4.84
N ALA A 132 6.16 -13.95 4.73
CA ALA A 132 6.07 -15.36 5.08
C ALA A 132 5.86 -15.65 6.59
N GLU A 133 5.81 -14.62 7.41
CA GLU A 133 5.59 -14.72 8.86
C GLU A 133 4.11 -15.00 9.17
N ALA A 134 3.85 -15.98 10.04
CA ALA A 134 2.48 -16.36 10.42
C ALA A 134 1.69 -15.20 11.03
N GLY A 135 2.33 -14.33 11.83
CA GLY A 135 1.73 -13.13 12.40
C GLY A 135 1.27 -12.15 11.32
N ALA A 136 2.13 -11.85 10.34
CA ALA A 136 1.81 -10.94 9.24
C ALA A 136 0.64 -11.45 8.38
N LEU A 137 0.57 -12.76 8.15
CA LEU A 137 -0.54 -13.39 7.42
C LEU A 137 -1.85 -13.34 8.21
N ALA A 138 -1.80 -13.61 9.52
CA ALA A 138 -2.97 -13.54 10.38
C ALA A 138 -3.53 -12.10 10.47
N ASP A 139 -2.65 -11.11 10.61
CA ASP A 139 -3.05 -9.71 10.65
C ASP A 139 -3.62 -9.24 9.30
N ALA A 140 -3.01 -9.65 8.18
CA ALA A 140 -3.54 -9.38 6.85
C ALA A 140 -4.97 -9.94 6.68
N GLY A 141 -5.22 -11.16 7.16
CA GLY A 141 -6.55 -11.76 7.15
C GLY A 141 -7.58 -10.91 7.91
N LYS A 142 -7.22 -10.44 9.11
CA LYS A 142 -8.10 -9.56 9.92
C LYS A 142 -8.37 -8.24 9.21
N LEU A 143 -7.34 -7.60 8.64
CA LEU A 143 -7.48 -6.33 7.93
C LEU A 143 -8.37 -6.47 6.69
N LEU A 144 -8.21 -7.55 5.92
CA LEU A 144 -8.98 -7.77 4.69
C LEU A 144 -10.44 -8.18 4.97
N GLN A 145 -10.70 -8.91 6.06
CA GLN A 145 -12.01 -9.52 6.33
C GLN A 145 -13.14 -8.51 6.47
N GLY A 146 -12.88 -7.33 7.02
CA GLY A 146 -13.87 -6.27 7.24
C GLY A 146 -14.00 -5.24 6.11
N THR A 147 -13.17 -5.32 5.06
CA THR A 147 -13.03 -4.25 4.08
C THR A 147 -13.88 -4.36 2.80
N PRO A 148 -14.40 -5.54 2.36
CA PRO A 148 -15.16 -5.64 1.10
C PRO A 148 -16.38 -4.74 1.01
N ALA A 149 -17.00 -4.46 2.16
CA ALA A 149 -18.23 -3.67 2.21
C ALA A 149 -18.04 -2.17 1.95
N TRP A 150 -16.81 -1.66 2.13
CA TRP A 150 -16.57 -0.22 2.10
C TRP A 150 -15.37 0.22 1.24
N THR A 151 -14.53 -0.70 0.75
CA THR A 151 -13.45 -0.38 -0.20
C THR A 151 -13.88 -0.68 -1.64
N GLY A 152 -13.49 0.19 -2.59
CA GLY A 152 -13.72 -0.01 -4.03
C GLY A 152 -12.79 -1.07 -4.60
N ALA A 153 -11.56 -1.18 -4.10
CA ALA A 153 -10.58 -2.18 -4.53
C ALA A 153 -9.68 -2.64 -3.38
N ARG A 154 -9.15 -3.85 -3.50
CA ARG A 154 -8.24 -4.46 -2.53
C ARG A 154 -7.09 -5.15 -3.22
N PHE A 155 -5.89 -4.86 -2.76
CA PHE A 155 -4.65 -5.39 -3.29
C PHE A 155 -3.84 -6.02 -2.16
N VAL A 156 -3.12 -7.08 -2.47
CA VAL A 156 -2.19 -7.72 -1.56
C VAL A 156 -0.83 -7.83 -2.24
N VAL A 157 0.18 -7.24 -1.63
CA VAL A 157 1.58 -7.39 -2.06
C VAL A 157 2.24 -8.46 -1.20
N ALA A 158 2.48 -9.64 -1.76
CA ALA A 158 3.23 -10.70 -1.11
C ALA A 158 4.73 -10.41 -1.23
N ASN A 159 5.32 -9.90 -0.14
CA ASN A 159 6.71 -9.49 -0.09
C ASN A 159 7.62 -10.64 0.37
N GLY A 160 8.50 -11.08 -0.51
CA GLY A 160 9.47 -12.14 -0.26
C GLY A 160 10.67 -11.74 0.61
N VAL A 161 10.65 -10.57 1.26
CA VAL A 161 11.77 -10.08 2.12
C VAL A 161 12.12 -11.04 3.27
N ARG A 162 11.17 -11.83 3.73
CA ARG A 162 11.31 -12.86 4.78
C ARG A 162 11.16 -14.28 4.24
N GLY A 163 11.42 -14.48 2.95
CA GLY A 163 11.17 -15.72 2.24
C GLY A 163 9.86 -15.73 1.46
N ALA A 164 9.66 -16.78 0.66
CA ALA A 164 8.46 -16.90 -0.16
C ALA A 164 7.21 -17.12 0.71
N VAL A 165 6.16 -16.37 0.42
CA VAL A 165 4.84 -16.57 1.05
C VAL A 165 4.19 -17.81 0.46
N ASP A 166 3.71 -18.74 1.32
CA ASP A 166 3.03 -19.95 0.88
C ASP A 166 1.74 -19.58 0.10
N PRO A 167 1.63 -19.96 -1.19
CA PRO A 167 0.50 -19.59 -2.03
C PRO A 167 -0.83 -20.19 -1.56
N VAL A 168 -0.80 -21.35 -0.89
CA VAL A 168 -2.02 -21.99 -0.37
C VAL A 168 -2.56 -21.23 0.83
N ILE A 169 -1.68 -20.81 1.74
CA ILE A 169 -2.05 -20.00 2.89
C ILE A 169 -2.50 -18.63 2.41
N LEU A 170 -1.73 -18.01 1.52
CA LEU A 170 -2.04 -16.70 0.95
C LEU A 170 -3.44 -16.68 0.33
N LYS A 171 -3.78 -17.65 -0.51
CA LYS A 171 -5.10 -17.75 -1.15
C LYS A 171 -6.27 -17.79 -0.15
N ARG A 172 -6.07 -18.41 1.03
CA ARG A 172 -7.10 -18.47 2.08
C ARG A 172 -7.29 -17.11 2.79
N VAL A 173 -6.20 -16.34 2.88
CA VAL A 173 -6.18 -15.06 3.59
C VAL A 173 -6.72 -13.92 2.74
N VAL A 174 -6.39 -13.89 1.44
CA VAL A 174 -6.63 -12.72 0.58
C VAL A 174 -8.05 -12.61 0.02
N GLY A 175 -8.81 -13.71 -0.02
CA GLY A 175 -10.16 -13.70 -0.61
C GLY A 175 -10.11 -13.35 -2.10
N ASP A 176 -10.85 -12.33 -2.48
CA ASP A 176 -10.99 -11.79 -3.85
C ASP A 176 -10.06 -10.58 -4.12
N ALA A 177 -9.13 -10.26 -3.22
CA ALA A 177 -8.16 -9.20 -3.45
C ALA A 177 -7.19 -9.53 -4.61
N THR A 178 -6.80 -8.53 -5.37
CA THR A 178 -5.75 -8.67 -6.41
C THR A 178 -4.40 -8.90 -5.74
N VAL A 179 -3.75 -10.02 -6.06
CA VAL A 179 -2.46 -10.40 -5.45
C VAL A 179 -1.32 -10.13 -6.42
N THR A 180 -0.29 -9.46 -5.92
CA THR A 180 1.00 -9.30 -6.60
C THR A 180 2.12 -9.84 -5.73
N GLN A 181 3.28 -10.06 -6.34
CA GLN A 181 4.45 -10.57 -5.65
C GLN A 181 5.64 -9.63 -5.81
N LEU A 182 6.26 -9.29 -4.69
CA LEU A 182 7.58 -8.69 -4.66
C LEU A 182 8.57 -9.76 -4.20
N ARG A 183 9.40 -10.25 -5.12
CA ARG A 183 10.39 -11.30 -4.80
C ARG A 183 11.38 -10.82 -3.75
N GLY A 184 11.97 -11.73 -3.00
CA GLY A 184 13.09 -11.45 -2.12
C GLY A 184 14.34 -11.03 -2.90
N PHE A 185 15.12 -10.12 -2.33
CA PHE A 185 16.38 -9.66 -2.87
C PHE A 185 17.47 -9.81 -1.79
N GLU A 186 18.51 -10.53 -2.13
CA GLU A 186 19.74 -10.63 -1.32
C GLU A 186 20.70 -9.56 -1.82
N LEU A 187 20.62 -8.37 -1.24
CA LEU A 187 21.49 -7.26 -1.58
C LEU A 187 22.78 -7.32 -0.75
N GLU A 188 23.92 -7.05 -1.38
CA GLU A 188 25.20 -6.84 -0.69
C GLU A 188 25.10 -5.65 0.26
N ASP A 189 25.95 -5.59 1.29
CA ASP A 189 25.88 -4.53 2.33
C ASP A 189 26.01 -3.13 1.73
N GLU A 190 26.96 -2.92 0.84
CA GLU A 190 27.14 -1.63 0.17
C GLU A 190 25.92 -1.26 -0.70
N THR A 191 25.29 -2.24 -1.32
CA THR A 191 24.07 -2.02 -2.10
C THR A 191 22.92 -1.60 -1.18
N ARG A 192 22.84 -2.18 0.03
CA ARG A 192 21.86 -1.79 1.05
C ARG A 192 22.11 -0.36 1.56
N GLU A 193 23.38 0.03 1.75
CA GLU A 193 23.74 1.37 2.17
C GLU A 193 23.35 2.42 1.12
N VAL A 194 23.62 2.17 -0.15
CA VAL A 194 23.23 3.05 -1.26
C VAL A 194 21.70 3.16 -1.33
N LEU A 195 20.98 2.05 -1.19
CA LEU A 195 19.52 2.06 -1.13
C LEU A 195 19.00 2.84 0.07
N ALA A 196 19.59 2.66 1.24
CA ALA A 196 19.19 3.36 2.46
C ALA A 196 19.40 4.88 2.36
N ALA A 197 20.50 5.31 1.74
CA ALA A 197 20.83 6.73 1.56
C ALA A 197 19.88 7.46 0.60
N GLY A 198 19.50 6.83 -0.51
CA GLY A 198 18.69 7.44 -1.57
C GLY A 198 17.24 6.98 -1.62
N GLN A 199 16.91 5.93 -0.88
CA GLN A 199 15.65 5.21 -0.95
C GLN A 199 15.30 4.79 -2.40
N LEU A 200 14.10 4.36 -2.67
CA LEU A 200 13.71 3.90 -4.01
C LEU A 200 13.83 5.03 -5.06
N ARG A 201 13.44 6.24 -4.69
CA ARG A 201 13.52 7.43 -5.55
C ARG A 201 14.97 7.79 -5.95
N GLY A 202 15.92 7.54 -5.05
CA GLY A 202 17.35 7.71 -5.32
C GLY A 202 17.87 6.76 -6.40
N VAL A 203 17.36 5.52 -6.43
CA VAL A 203 17.77 4.51 -7.43
C VAL A 203 17.54 4.98 -8.86
N ALA A 204 16.46 5.69 -9.13
CA ALA A 204 16.16 6.24 -10.45
C ALA A 204 17.20 7.26 -10.95
N ARG A 205 17.99 7.83 -10.03
CA ARG A 205 18.99 8.87 -10.31
C ARG A 205 20.43 8.37 -10.23
N LEU A 206 20.62 7.09 -9.89
CA LEU A 206 21.94 6.49 -9.80
C LEU A 206 22.58 6.42 -11.19
N ASP A 207 23.82 6.84 -11.28
CA ASP A 207 24.66 6.65 -12.44
C ASP A 207 25.96 5.93 -12.07
N ARG A 208 26.53 5.23 -13.05
CA ARG A 208 27.72 4.43 -12.84
C ARG A 208 28.96 5.28 -12.50
N ALA A 209 29.08 6.48 -13.08
CA ALA A 209 30.25 7.32 -12.88
C ALA A 209 30.33 7.82 -11.43
N SER A 210 29.20 8.24 -10.85
CA SER A 210 29.10 8.63 -9.44
C SER A 210 29.41 7.47 -8.49
N LEU A 211 28.92 6.26 -8.79
CA LEU A 211 29.20 5.08 -7.97
C LEU A 211 30.68 4.68 -8.02
N VAL A 212 31.34 4.78 -9.18
CA VAL A 212 32.78 4.45 -9.33
C VAL A 212 33.68 5.40 -8.52
N GLN A 213 33.23 6.60 -8.21
CA GLN A 213 33.98 7.50 -7.33
C GLN A 213 34.01 7.03 -5.88
N GLN A 214 33.05 6.21 -5.47
CA GLN A 214 32.88 5.73 -4.09
C GLN A 214 33.24 4.23 -3.95
N THR A 215 33.22 3.48 -5.04
CA THR A 215 33.43 2.04 -5.07
C THR A 215 34.35 1.62 -6.24
N SER A 216 34.65 0.33 -6.36
CA SER A 216 35.33 -0.16 -7.56
C SER A 216 34.37 -0.21 -8.78
N PRO A 217 34.93 -0.15 -10.03
CA PRO A 217 34.09 -0.24 -11.24
C PRO A 217 33.23 -1.50 -11.33
N ALA A 218 33.71 -2.63 -10.81
CA ALA A 218 32.96 -3.90 -10.77
C ALA A 218 31.82 -3.82 -9.76
N GLN A 219 32.08 -3.28 -8.58
CA GLN A 219 31.09 -3.09 -7.51
C GLN A 219 30.01 -2.08 -7.91
N ALA A 220 30.39 -0.95 -8.50
CA ALA A 220 29.43 0.02 -9.04
C ALA A 220 28.48 -0.61 -10.07
N GLY A 221 29.01 -1.51 -10.94
CA GLY A 221 28.19 -2.26 -11.90
C GLY A 221 27.20 -3.23 -11.23
N ARG A 222 27.59 -3.91 -10.14
CA ARG A 222 26.69 -4.80 -9.38
C ARG A 222 25.61 -3.99 -8.67
N ILE A 223 25.98 -2.96 -7.92
CA ILE A 223 25.05 -2.07 -7.20
C ILE A 223 23.97 -1.54 -8.15
N LEU A 224 24.38 -0.97 -9.28
CA LEU A 224 23.43 -0.38 -10.24
C LEU A 224 22.48 -1.43 -10.80
N ARG A 225 22.97 -2.62 -11.18
CA ARG A 225 22.15 -3.71 -11.69
C ARG A 225 21.17 -4.20 -10.66
N ASP A 226 21.60 -4.45 -9.42
CA ASP A 226 20.79 -5.05 -8.37
C ASP A 226 19.71 -4.08 -7.87
N LEU A 227 20.06 -2.80 -7.71
CA LEU A 227 19.07 -1.77 -7.35
C LEU A 227 18.09 -1.48 -8.48
N THR A 228 18.53 -1.48 -9.75
CA THR A 228 17.62 -1.37 -10.88
C THR A 228 16.62 -2.53 -10.92
N ALA A 229 17.10 -3.76 -10.73
CA ALA A 229 16.24 -4.94 -10.67
C ALA A 229 15.26 -4.89 -9.49
N PHE A 230 15.71 -4.45 -8.31
CA PHE A 230 14.87 -4.25 -7.14
C PHE A 230 13.76 -3.21 -7.42
N ARG A 231 14.14 -2.03 -7.93
CA ARG A 231 13.20 -0.97 -8.27
C ARG A 231 12.14 -1.44 -9.27
N LEU A 232 12.54 -2.12 -10.35
CA LEU A 232 11.60 -2.66 -11.35
C LEU A 232 10.63 -3.67 -10.72
N ALA A 233 11.11 -4.53 -9.82
CA ALA A 233 10.24 -5.50 -9.13
C ALA A 233 9.23 -4.80 -8.20
N VAL A 234 9.63 -3.74 -7.50
CA VAL A 234 8.71 -2.92 -6.70
C VAL A 234 7.65 -2.27 -7.58
N MET A 235 8.06 -1.65 -8.69
CA MET A 235 7.12 -1.00 -9.63
C MET A 235 6.11 -1.99 -10.20
N GLU A 236 6.54 -3.20 -10.59
CA GLU A 236 5.63 -4.23 -11.08
C GLU A 236 4.67 -4.73 -9.99
N ALA A 237 5.16 -4.88 -8.76
CA ALA A 237 4.34 -5.32 -7.63
C ALA A 237 3.24 -4.31 -7.27
N VAL A 238 3.47 -3.01 -7.43
CA VAL A 238 2.49 -1.97 -7.10
C VAL A 238 1.60 -1.56 -8.28
N LYS A 239 1.92 -1.98 -9.49
CA LYS A 239 1.27 -1.54 -10.73
C LYS A 239 -0.26 -1.63 -10.72
N PRO A 240 -0.91 -2.76 -10.33
CA PRO A 240 -2.38 -2.82 -10.34
C PRO A 240 -3.01 -1.80 -9.40
N ALA A 241 -2.42 -1.59 -8.22
CA ALA A 241 -2.89 -0.62 -7.24
C ALA A 241 -2.69 0.83 -7.71
N ALA A 242 -1.56 1.10 -8.39
CA ALA A 242 -1.28 2.41 -8.98
C ALA A 242 -2.26 2.74 -10.13
N LEU A 243 -2.54 1.78 -11.02
CA LEU A 243 -3.52 1.95 -12.10
C LEU A 243 -4.93 2.23 -11.54
N TRP A 244 -5.35 1.47 -10.52
CA TRP A 244 -6.59 1.76 -9.84
C TRP A 244 -6.61 3.19 -9.26
N LEU A 245 -5.55 3.60 -8.61
CA LEU A 245 -5.48 4.92 -7.96
C LEU A 245 -5.69 6.07 -8.96
N VAL A 246 -5.17 5.95 -10.18
CA VAL A 246 -5.35 6.97 -11.24
C VAL A 246 -6.59 6.78 -12.10
N GLY A 247 -7.38 5.74 -11.86
CA GLY A 247 -8.60 5.47 -12.63
C GLY A 247 -8.37 4.75 -13.96
N GLU A 248 -7.21 4.12 -14.15
CA GLU A 248 -6.83 3.35 -15.32
C GLU A 248 -6.94 1.83 -15.09
N ASP A 249 -7.69 1.42 -14.06
CA ASP A 249 -7.98 0.02 -13.81
C ASP A 249 -8.77 -0.54 -15.00
N GLU A 250 -8.24 -1.58 -15.66
CA GLU A 250 -8.99 -2.33 -16.65
C GLU A 250 -10.32 -2.78 -16.02
N ALA A 251 -11.44 -2.35 -16.62
CA ALA A 251 -12.75 -2.84 -16.20
C ALA A 251 -12.68 -4.37 -16.18
N ALA A 252 -12.84 -4.97 -14.99
CA ALA A 252 -12.86 -6.42 -14.86
C ALA A 252 -13.81 -6.97 -15.93
N PRO A 253 -13.40 -7.98 -16.73
CA PRO A 253 -14.26 -8.50 -17.80
C PRO A 253 -15.61 -8.85 -17.18
N ALA A 254 -16.64 -8.16 -17.61
CA ALA A 254 -18.01 -8.34 -17.11
C ALA A 254 -18.27 -9.85 -17.13
N SER A 255 -18.52 -10.43 -15.97
CA SER A 255 -18.79 -11.85 -15.79
C SER A 255 -19.79 -12.27 -16.87
N ALA A 256 -19.35 -13.13 -17.79
CA ALA A 256 -20.17 -13.63 -18.89
C ALA A 256 -21.45 -14.18 -18.30
N GLY A 257 -22.54 -13.43 -18.48
CA GLY A 257 -23.85 -13.75 -17.96
C GLY A 257 -24.21 -15.18 -18.30
N ALA A 258 -24.52 -15.97 -17.31
CA ALA A 258 -25.06 -17.29 -17.45
C ALA A 258 -26.27 -17.24 -18.38
N ARG A 259 -26.11 -17.69 -19.63
CA ARG A 259 -27.20 -17.91 -20.55
C ARG A 259 -28.09 -18.98 -19.92
N LYS A 260 -29.22 -18.55 -19.35
CA LYS A 260 -30.32 -19.44 -18.97
C LYS A 260 -30.78 -20.20 -20.23
N GLY A 261 -30.47 -21.46 -20.26
CA GLY A 261 -31.03 -22.38 -21.24
C GLY A 261 -32.56 -22.37 -21.16
N GLY A 262 -33.23 -21.91 -22.19
CA GLY A 262 -34.67 -21.98 -22.32
C GLY A 262 -35.16 -23.44 -22.37
N PRO A 263 -36.38 -23.73 -21.87
CA PRO A 263 -36.93 -25.08 -21.85
C PRO A 263 -37.20 -25.58 -23.26
N LYS A 264 -36.66 -26.77 -23.60
CA LYS A 264 -37.07 -27.51 -24.82
C LYS A 264 -38.54 -27.89 -24.67
N ARG A 265 -39.39 -27.35 -25.54
CA ARG A 265 -40.75 -27.84 -25.77
C ARG A 265 -40.67 -29.27 -26.35
N ALA A 266 -41.24 -30.20 -25.66
CA ALA A 266 -41.57 -31.51 -26.20
C ALA A 266 -42.73 -31.32 -27.21
N GLY A 267 -42.50 -31.62 -28.47
CA GLY A 267 -43.56 -31.77 -29.48
C GLY A 267 -44.03 -33.20 -29.47
N ASN A 268 -45.33 -33.35 -29.32
CA ASN A 268 -46.12 -34.56 -29.49
C ASN A 268 -46.29 -34.86 -31.00
N THR A 269 -45.98 -36.01 -31.43
CA THR A 269 -46.81 -36.92 -32.30
C THR A 269 -46.19 -38.27 -32.33
#